data_e2b5c00f257ac407df7cad49c4ef757a
#
_entry.id   e2b5c00f257ac407df7cad49c4ef757a
#
_cell.length_a   1.000
_cell.length_b   1.000
_cell.length_c   1.000
_cell.angle_alpha   90.00
_cell.angle_beta   90.00
_cell.angle_gamma   90.00
#
_symmetry.space_group_name_H-M   'P 1'
#
loop_
_entity.id
_entity.type
_entity.pdbx_description
1 polymer ?
#
loop_
_entity_poly.entity_id
_entity_poly.type
_entity_poly.pdbx_seq_one_letter_code
_entity_poly.pdbx_strand_id
1 'polypeptide(L)'
;MNSSRQRHRLLMFSIFTFLFLIVSAVGSYEAFNFTESVPFCGKLCHKVMEPEYVTYLHSPHARVACVECHVGEGADWYVKSKLSGLYQVYSVLFHKYSQPIGTPIKNLRPARETCERCHWPEKFYSPKLDNRRTYLTDSLNTEWNVSLLMKISPNYNTMGLSGGIHWHINKDMRIEYVSSSKDRESIPWVKFTNLKTGDVQIFQDTENMLTQKALDTLEHRIMDCMDCHNRPSHSYKSAPVFADEGMMKGEIPIELPFIKKVAMNVLKGPFTDKDSSLRYIRDSLYNFYKMKFPGIFTDNKSMIDKAIAGVENEFSLNVFPYMRVTSNKYLNHIGHIESDGCFRCHSDRHTSKKGKVISKDCNLCHSIVSQGPSNNMKYSSFDKTMEFVHPVDVKNNWKTYFCTECHRTLYP
;
A
#
# COMPACT_ATOMS: atom_id res chain seq x y z
N MET A 1 -19.87 68.47 5.87
CA MET A 1 -19.72 67.52 6.99
C MET A 1 -19.06 68.27 8.16
N ASN A 2 -19.83 68.94 8.95
CA ASN A 2 -19.25 69.91 9.89
C ASN A 2 -19.64 69.72 11.38
N SER A 3 -20.16 68.57 11.79
CA SER A 3 -20.38 68.37 13.21
C SER A 3 -19.35 67.38 13.81
N SER A 4 -18.75 67.78 14.93
CA SER A 4 -17.82 66.96 15.70
C SER A 4 -18.35 65.52 15.94
N ARG A 5 -19.65 65.38 16.17
CA ARG A 5 -20.31 64.08 16.33
C ARG A 5 -20.26 63.20 15.09
N GLN A 6 -20.34 63.76 13.90
CA GLN A 6 -20.24 63.00 12.65
C GLN A 6 -18.81 62.51 12.41
N ARG A 7 -17.81 63.30 12.72
CA ARG A 7 -16.39 62.89 12.63
C ARG A 7 -16.08 61.74 13.61
N HIS A 8 -16.57 61.84 14.84
CA HIS A 8 -16.40 60.73 15.83
C HIS A 8 -17.09 59.45 15.41
N ARG A 9 -18.32 59.53 14.86
CA ARG A 9 -19.03 58.35 14.35
C ARG A 9 -18.28 57.72 13.16
N LEU A 10 -17.79 58.51 12.25
CA LEU A 10 -16.98 58.02 11.12
C LEU A 10 -15.67 57.38 11.60
N LEU A 11 -14.98 58.02 12.53
CA LEU A 11 -13.75 57.43 13.14
C LEU A 11 -14.05 56.11 13.81
N MET A 12 -15.07 56.03 14.67
CA MET A 12 -15.48 54.79 15.33
C MET A 12 -15.86 53.69 14.32
N PHE A 13 -16.61 54.08 13.27
CA PHE A 13 -16.97 53.10 12.21
C PHE A 13 -15.73 52.61 11.47
N SER A 14 -14.80 53.51 11.13
CA SER A 14 -13.56 53.14 10.46
C SER A 14 -12.68 52.22 11.31
N ILE A 15 -12.55 52.52 12.60
CA ILE A 15 -11.82 51.67 13.56
C ILE A 15 -12.50 50.29 13.68
N PHE A 16 -13.82 50.26 13.84
CA PHE A 16 -14.58 49.00 13.93
C PHE A 16 -14.43 48.17 12.65
N THR A 17 -14.56 48.81 11.47
CA THR A 17 -14.39 48.13 10.18
C THR A 17 -12.96 47.59 10.03
N PHE A 18 -11.96 48.35 10.42
CA PHE A 18 -10.56 47.95 10.36
C PHE A 18 -10.30 46.73 11.29
N LEU A 19 -10.78 46.82 12.51
CA LEU A 19 -10.67 45.70 13.47
C LEU A 19 -11.43 44.43 13.00
N PHE A 20 -12.63 44.65 12.43
CA PHE A 20 -13.41 43.56 11.84
C PHE A 20 -12.66 42.88 10.69
N LEU A 21 -12.03 43.65 9.81
CA LEU A 21 -11.23 43.10 8.70
C LEU A 21 -10.03 42.34 9.21
N ILE A 22 -9.33 42.84 10.24
CA ILE A 22 -8.20 42.09 10.86
C ILE A 22 -8.68 40.79 11.47
N VAL A 23 -9.73 40.84 12.29
CA VAL A 23 -10.28 39.61 12.93
C VAL A 23 -10.76 38.60 11.89
N SER A 24 -11.43 39.11 10.82
CA SER A 24 -11.86 38.28 9.68
C SER A 24 -10.68 37.62 8.95
N ALA A 25 -9.62 38.42 8.69
CA ALA A 25 -8.43 37.93 8.02
C ALA A 25 -7.70 36.86 8.84
N VAL A 26 -7.48 37.13 10.14
CA VAL A 26 -6.87 36.16 11.07
C VAL A 26 -7.76 34.93 11.23
N GLY A 27 -9.06 35.11 11.44
CA GLY A 27 -10.01 34.02 11.57
C GLY A 27 -10.08 33.14 10.32
N SER A 28 -10.03 33.76 9.12
CA SER A 28 -9.98 33.02 7.86
C SER A 28 -8.68 32.26 7.68
N TYR A 29 -7.55 32.85 8.08
CA TYR A 29 -6.24 32.20 8.03
C TYR A 29 -6.18 30.99 8.98
N GLU A 30 -6.64 31.14 10.22
CA GLU A 30 -6.69 30.03 11.19
C GLU A 30 -7.67 28.93 10.74
N ALA A 31 -8.83 29.31 10.20
CA ALA A 31 -9.78 28.35 9.64
C ALA A 31 -9.17 27.58 8.45
N PHE A 32 -8.42 28.28 7.60
CA PHE A 32 -7.68 27.65 6.52
C PHE A 32 -6.67 26.63 7.06
N ASN A 33 -5.78 27.03 7.97
CA ASN A 33 -4.78 26.15 8.57
C ASN A 33 -5.42 24.94 9.27
N PHE A 34 -6.52 25.15 9.98
CA PHE A 34 -7.25 24.06 10.63
C PHE A 34 -7.81 23.07 9.60
N THR A 35 -8.43 23.54 8.52
CA THR A 35 -9.00 22.65 7.48
C THR A 35 -7.95 21.91 6.65
N GLU A 36 -6.68 22.32 6.69
CA GLU A 36 -5.56 21.65 6.04
C GLU A 36 -4.82 20.70 7.01
N SER A 37 -5.19 20.69 8.28
CA SER A 37 -4.49 19.90 9.30
C SER A 37 -4.81 18.41 9.23
N VAL A 38 -3.82 17.59 9.62
CA VAL A 38 -3.99 16.12 9.75
C VAL A 38 -5.12 15.73 10.71
N PRO A 39 -5.29 16.38 11.88
CA PRO A 39 -6.43 16.12 12.76
C PRO A 39 -7.79 16.41 12.12
N PHE A 40 -7.91 17.47 11.33
CA PHE A 40 -9.14 17.76 10.61
C PHE A 40 -9.48 16.65 9.62
N CYS A 41 -8.53 16.27 8.77
CA CYS A 41 -8.75 15.24 7.75
C CYS A 41 -9.00 13.84 8.35
N GLY A 42 -8.24 13.48 9.40
CA GLY A 42 -8.25 12.12 9.93
C GLY A 42 -9.20 11.88 11.11
N LYS A 43 -9.50 12.93 11.92
CA LYS A 43 -10.27 12.75 13.16
C LYS A 43 -11.68 13.32 13.11
N LEU A 44 -11.98 14.32 12.27
CA LEU A 44 -13.31 14.91 12.23
C LEU A 44 -14.39 13.90 11.83
N CYS A 45 -14.10 13.08 10.81
CA CYS A 45 -14.96 11.98 10.37
C CYS A 45 -14.43 10.63 10.85
N HIS A 46 -14.06 10.53 12.13
CA HIS A 46 -13.25 9.46 12.73
C HIS A 46 -13.68 8.03 12.35
N LYS A 47 -14.97 7.71 12.31
CA LYS A 47 -15.42 6.35 11.95
C LYS A 47 -15.15 6.00 10.49
N VAL A 48 -15.39 6.94 9.58
CA VAL A 48 -15.24 6.70 8.15
C VAL A 48 -13.77 6.73 7.74
N MET A 49 -12.98 7.63 8.36
CA MET A 49 -11.57 7.85 8.05
C MET A 49 -10.60 7.06 8.94
N GLU A 50 -11.11 6.26 9.89
CA GLU A 50 -10.26 5.46 10.80
C GLU A 50 -9.27 4.57 10.04
N PRO A 51 -9.67 3.83 9.00
CA PRO A 51 -8.76 2.97 8.26
C PRO A 51 -7.59 3.75 7.65
N GLU A 52 -7.89 4.83 6.95
CA GLU A 52 -6.90 5.67 6.28
C GLU A 52 -6.00 6.40 7.27
N TYR A 53 -6.57 6.90 8.36
CA TYR A 53 -5.84 7.63 9.39
C TYR A 53 -4.88 6.73 10.18
N VAL A 54 -5.35 5.55 10.61
CA VAL A 54 -4.54 4.59 11.35
C VAL A 54 -3.37 4.10 10.48
N THR A 55 -3.64 3.68 9.24
CA THR A 55 -2.59 3.19 8.34
C THR A 55 -1.60 4.30 7.97
N TYR A 56 -2.07 5.54 7.78
CA TYR A 56 -1.20 6.70 7.56
C TYR A 56 -0.21 6.90 8.72
N LEU A 57 -0.68 6.87 9.97
CA LEU A 57 0.18 7.07 11.15
C LEU A 57 1.30 6.02 11.26
N HIS A 58 1.08 4.83 10.69
CA HIS A 58 2.05 3.72 10.68
C HIS A 58 2.79 3.58 9.34
N SER A 59 2.63 4.55 8.43
CA SER A 59 3.28 4.55 7.12
C SER A 59 4.60 5.32 7.12
N PRO A 60 5.48 5.10 6.14
CA PRO A 60 6.66 5.94 5.93
C PRO A 60 6.34 7.42 5.71
N HIS A 61 5.11 7.74 5.32
CA HIS A 61 4.65 9.12 5.07
C HIS A 61 3.90 9.76 6.25
N ALA A 62 3.96 9.20 7.46
CA ALA A 62 3.26 9.72 8.66
C ALA A 62 3.61 11.18 9.03
N ARG A 63 4.69 11.73 8.45
CA ARG A 63 5.12 13.13 8.65
C ARG A 63 4.73 14.07 7.50
N VAL A 64 4.12 13.53 6.44
CA VAL A 64 3.65 14.29 5.26
C VAL A 64 2.17 14.59 5.47
N ALA A 65 1.79 15.87 5.46
CA ALA A 65 0.39 16.23 5.69
C ALA A 65 -0.52 15.65 4.59
N CYS A 66 -1.76 15.29 4.95
CA CYS A 66 -2.73 14.70 4.01
C CYS A 66 -2.93 15.57 2.77
N VAL A 67 -2.94 16.90 2.96
CA VAL A 67 -3.14 17.88 1.90
C VAL A 67 -2.02 17.91 0.85
N GLU A 68 -0.80 17.50 1.21
CA GLU A 68 0.33 17.44 0.26
C GLU A 68 0.05 16.48 -0.90
N CYS A 69 -0.65 15.38 -0.61
CA CYS A 69 -1.02 14.37 -1.61
C CYS A 69 -2.43 14.60 -2.17
N HIS A 70 -3.41 15.01 -1.32
CA HIS A 70 -4.82 15.04 -1.70
C HIS A 70 -5.29 16.41 -2.23
N VAL A 71 -4.63 17.50 -1.87
CA VAL A 71 -4.93 18.84 -2.34
C VAL A 71 -3.83 19.34 -3.28
N GLY A 72 -2.59 19.39 -2.79
CA GLY A 72 -1.43 19.88 -3.51
C GLY A 72 -1.49 21.40 -3.75
N GLU A 73 -0.58 21.92 -4.58
CA GLU A 73 -0.47 23.34 -4.89
C GLU A 73 -1.36 23.75 -6.07
N GLY A 74 -1.82 25.01 -6.04
CA GLY A 74 -2.60 25.65 -7.11
C GLY A 74 -4.06 25.87 -6.75
N ALA A 75 -4.57 27.05 -7.14
CA ALA A 75 -5.93 27.50 -6.82
C ALA A 75 -7.01 26.56 -7.34
N ASP A 76 -6.83 26.01 -8.55
CA ASP A 76 -7.81 25.11 -9.17
C ASP A 76 -7.96 23.80 -8.38
N TRP A 77 -6.85 23.23 -7.94
CA TRP A 77 -6.86 22.00 -7.12
C TRP A 77 -7.42 22.27 -5.73
N TYR A 78 -7.10 23.41 -5.15
CA TYR A 78 -7.66 23.84 -3.88
C TYR A 78 -9.20 23.94 -3.95
N VAL A 79 -9.74 24.65 -4.94
CA VAL A 79 -11.20 24.78 -5.12
C VAL A 79 -11.85 23.42 -5.32
N LYS A 80 -11.30 22.59 -6.21
CA LYS A 80 -11.80 21.21 -6.43
C LYS A 80 -11.81 20.38 -5.15
N SER A 81 -10.76 20.48 -4.34
CA SER A 81 -10.67 19.73 -3.07
C SER A 81 -11.71 20.20 -2.05
N LYS A 82 -11.95 21.52 -1.93
CA LYS A 82 -12.98 22.04 -1.02
C LYS A 82 -14.39 21.68 -1.45
N LEU A 83 -14.69 21.69 -2.75
CA LEU A 83 -15.97 21.22 -3.28
C LEU A 83 -16.17 19.72 -3.04
N SER A 84 -15.12 18.91 -3.26
CA SER A 84 -15.13 17.49 -2.93
C SER A 84 -15.32 17.25 -1.44
N GLY A 85 -14.66 18.05 -0.59
CA GLY A 85 -14.80 18.01 0.87
C GLY A 85 -16.24 18.28 1.35
N LEU A 86 -16.92 19.25 0.77
CA LEU A 86 -18.33 19.52 1.06
C LEU A 86 -19.22 18.30 0.72
N TYR A 87 -18.97 17.66 -0.41
CA TYR A 87 -19.68 16.43 -0.76
C TYR A 87 -19.38 15.29 0.22
N GLN A 88 -18.13 15.18 0.71
CA GLN A 88 -17.75 14.19 1.71
C GLN A 88 -18.49 14.42 3.03
N VAL A 89 -18.58 15.66 3.50
CA VAL A 89 -19.37 16.03 4.70
C VAL A 89 -20.83 15.65 4.51
N TYR A 90 -21.43 16.01 3.38
CA TYR A 90 -22.79 15.59 3.04
C TYR A 90 -22.94 14.07 3.07
N SER A 91 -22.01 13.34 2.46
CA SER A 91 -22.04 11.87 2.39
C SER A 91 -21.95 11.23 3.78
N VAL A 92 -21.16 11.79 4.69
CA VAL A 92 -21.04 11.30 6.08
C VAL A 92 -22.33 11.59 6.86
N LEU A 93 -22.86 12.82 6.79
CA LEU A 93 -24.08 13.20 7.52
C LEU A 93 -25.31 12.38 7.10
N PHE A 94 -25.40 12.05 5.81
CA PHE A 94 -26.54 11.29 5.25
C PHE A 94 -26.25 9.82 4.99
N HIS A 95 -25.11 9.28 5.51
CA HIS A 95 -24.70 7.87 5.36
C HIS A 95 -24.66 7.40 3.90
N LYS A 96 -24.21 8.26 2.98
CA LYS A 96 -24.12 7.98 1.53
C LYS A 96 -22.72 7.54 1.04
N TYR A 97 -21.82 7.27 1.96
CA TYR A 97 -20.48 6.74 1.61
C TYR A 97 -20.53 5.22 1.42
N SER A 98 -19.67 4.73 0.53
CA SER A 98 -19.51 3.28 0.33
C SER A 98 -18.65 2.65 1.43
N GLN A 99 -18.90 1.38 1.71
CA GLN A 99 -18.10 0.56 2.64
C GLN A 99 -17.59 -0.69 1.90
N PRO A 100 -16.30 -0.76 1.57
CA PRO A 100 -15.26 0.25 1.76
C PRO A 100 -15.37 1.45 0.80
N ILE A 101 -14.59 2.52 1.07
CA ILE A 101 -14.49 3.68 0.17
C ILE A 101 -13.88 3.22 -1.16
N GLY A 102 -14.51 3.59 -2.28
CA GLY A 102 -14.08 3.14 -3.60
C GLY A 102 -12.70 3.68 -4.00
N THR A 103 -11.88 2.82 -4.59
CA THR A 103 -10.58 3.17 -5.17
C THR A 103 -10.49 2.70 -6.62
N PRO A 104 -9.65 3.32 -7.45
CA PRO A 104 -8.81 4.50 -7.22
C PRO A 104 -9.63 5.79 -7.07
N ILE A 105 -9.06 6.76 -6.33
CA ILE A 105 -9.69 8.08 -6.14
C ILE A 105 -9.57 8.86 -7.47
N LYS A 106 -10.71 9.29 -8.00
CA LYS A 106 -10.78 9.90 -9.34
C LYS A 106 -10.12 11.29 -9.47
N ASN A 107 -10.02 12.03 -8.37
CA ASN A 107 -9.62 13.44 -8.36
C ASN A 107 -8.25 13.68 -7.70
N LEU A 108 -7.37 12.69 -7.66
CA LEU A 108 -5.98 12.90 -7.25
C LEU A 108 -5.21 13.62 -8.35
N ARG A 109 -4.26 14.46 -7.94
CA ARG A 109 -3.27 15.06 -8.85
C ARG A 109 -2.46 13.99 -9.56
N PRO A 110 -1.89 14.29 -10.74
CA PRO A 110 -0.93 13.40 -11.38
C PRO A 110 0.19 13.01 -10.40
N ALA A 111 0.51 11.72 -10.34
CA ALA A 111 1.47 11.20 -9.37
C ALA A 111 2.86 11.86 -9.50
N ARG A 112 3.30 12.16 -10.72
CA ARG A 112 4.56 12.85 -10.94
C ARG A 112 4.59 14.22 -10.25
N GLU A 113 3.56 15.02 -10.41
CA GLU A 113 3.49 16.36 -9.78
C GLU A 113 3.46 16.30 -8.25
N THR A 114 3.01 15.20 -7.66
CA THR A 114 2.92 15.00 -6.22
C THR A 114 4.19 14.35 -5.68
N CYS A 115 4.57 13.19 -6.23
CA CYS A 115 5.64 12.36 -5.69
C CYS A 115 7.04 12.90 -6.01
N GLU A 116 7.26 13.40 -7.23
CA GLU A 116 8.56 13.89 -7.68
C GLU A 116 9.01 15.19 -6.98
N ARG A 117 8.13 15.86 -6.23
CA ARG A 117 8.52 16.98 -5.33
C ARG A 117 9.51 16.55 -4.24
N CYS A 118 9.43 15.30 -3.79
CA CYS A 118 10.32 14.74 -2.77
C CYS A 118 11.13 13.55 -3.29
N HIS A 119 10.59 12.77 -4.23
CA HIS A 119 11.19 11.58 -4.81
C HIS A 119 11.60 11.84 -6.25
N TRP A 120 12.87 12.18 -6.47
CA TRP A 120 13.39 12.38 -7.84
C TRP A 120 13.87 11.07 -8.43
N PRO A 121 13.28 10.60 -9.54
CA PRO A 121 13.66 9.33 -10.17
C PRO A 121 15.14 9.23 -10.52
N GLU A 122 15.76 10.34 -10.88
CA GLU A 122 17.19 10.40 -11.23
C GLU A 122 18.11 10.09 -10.05
N LYS A 123 17.62 10.12 -8.82
CA LYS A 123 18.40 9.77 -7.61
C LYS A 123 18.34 8.29 -7.22
N PHE A 124 17.51 7.49 -7.89
CA PHE A 124 17.42 6.05 -7.64
C PHE A 124 18.45 5.25 -8.44
N TYR A 125 19.72 5.47 -8.20
CA TYR A 125 20.80 4.85 -8.98
C TYR A 125 21.49 3.66 -8.31
N SER A 126 21.23 3.40 -7.05
CA SER A 126 21.83 2.29 -6.32
C SER A 126 20.83 1.18 -6.06
N PRO A 127 21.20 -0.09 -6.22
CA PRO A 127 20.41 -1.19 -5.72
C PRO A 127 20.15 -1.06 -4.22
N LYS A 128 18.98 -1.54 -3.77
CA LYS A 128 18.60 -1.51 -2.36
C LYS A 128 18.51 -2.93 -1.82
N LEU A 129 19.17 -3.18 -0.70
CA LEU A 129 19.01 -4.43 0.03
C LEU A 129 17.66 -4.41 0.77
N ASP A 130 16.84 -5.43 0.53
CA ASP A 130 15.56 -5.68 1.18
C ASP A 130 15.64 -7.01 1.94
N ASN A 131 15.64 -6.95 3.27
CA ASN A 131 15.70 -8.11 4.13
C ASN A 131 14.29 -8.46 4.61
N ARG A 132 13.82 -9.63 4.22
CA ARG A 132 12.51 -10.14 4.59
C ARG A 132 12.66 -11.28 5.57
N ARG A 133 11.94 -11.17 6.68
CA ARG A 133 11.84 -12.19 7.69
C ARG A 133 10.39 -12.62 7.78
N THR A 134 10.16 -13.91 7.77
CA THR A 134 8.85 -14.54 7.93
C THR A 134 8.96 -15.69 8.93
N TYR A 135 7.84 -16.14 9.45
CA TYR A 135 7.78 -17.29 10.36
C TYR A 135 6.91 -18.38 9.76
N LEU A 136 7.38 -19.63 9.85
CA LEU A 136 6.62 -20.78 9.41
C LEU A 136 5.52 -21.14 10.42
N THR A 137 4.55 -21.92 9.95
CA THR A 137 3.40 -22.35 10.78
C THR A 137 3.66 -23.66 11.52
N ASP A 138 4.93 -24.03 11.71
CA ASP A 138 5.37 -25.19 12.47
C ASP A 138 5.32 -24.95 13.99
N SER A 139 5.66 -25.99 14.78
CA SER A 139 5.63 -25.88 16.24
C SER A 139 6.65 -24.91 16.82
N LEU A 140 7.73 -24.67 16.12
CA LEU A 140 8.83 -23.78 16.55
C LEU A 140 8.69 -22.38 16.00
N ASN A 141 7.67 -22.13 15.15
CA ASN A 141 7.55 -20.87 14.39
C ASN A 141 8.87 -20.52 13.70
N THR A 142 9.44 -21.49 12.98
CA THR A 142 10.78 -21.40 12.40
C THR A 142 10.93 -20.12 11.58
N GLU A 143 11.93 -19.32 11.93
CA GLU A 143 12.24 -18.08 11.22
C GLU A 143 12.86 -18.40 9.86
N TRP A 144 12.32 -17.79 8.80
CA TRP A 144 12.84 -17.89 7.45
C TRP A 144 13.20 -16.50 6.92
N ASN A 145 14.42 -16.35 6.47
CA ASN A 145 14.96 -15.09 5.99
C ASN A 145 15.22 -15.14 4.49
N VAL A 146 14.94 -14.05 3.81
CA VAL A 146 15.31 -13.83 2.41
C VAL A 146 15.86 -12.42 2.26
N SER A 147 17.08 -12.27 1.77
CA SER A 147 17.67 -10.99 1.43
C SER A 147 17.68 -10.80 -0.09
N LEU A 148 17.04 -9.74 -0.54
CA LEU A 148 16.89 -9.38 -1.95
C LEU A 148 17.71 -8.13 -2.25
N LEU A 149 18.49 -8.17 -3.30
CA LEU A 149 19.10 -6.97 -3.88
C LEU A 149 18.17 -6.42 -4.96
N MET A 150 17.37 -5.41 -4.59
CA MET A 150 16.40 -4.78 -5.47
C MET A 150 17.06 -3.86 -6.48
N LYS A 151 16.81 -4.06 -7.76
CA LYS A 151 17.36 -3.26 -8.86
C LYS A 151 16.44 -2.08 -9.14
N ILE A 152 16.55 -1.02 -8.36
CA ILE A 152 15.60 0.11 -8.40
C ILE A 152 15.97 1.23 -9.39
N SER A 153 17.15 1.17 -10.04
CA SER A 153 17.61 2.23 -10.95
C SER A 153 16.65 2.45 -12.13
N PRO A 154 16.42 3.70 -12.56
CA PRO A 154 15.65 4.00 -13.77
C PRO A 154 16.49 3.95 -15.05
N ASN A 155 17.81 4.01 -14.95
CA ASN A 155 18.75 4.13 -16.07
C ASN A 155 19.86 3.08 -16.02
N TYR A 156 20.63 3.00 -17.11
CA TYR A 156 21.92 2.30 -17.11
C TYR A 156 22.82 2.92 -16.04
N ASN A 157 23.30 2.10 -15.13
CA ASN A 157 24.34 2.55 -14.24
C ASN A 157 25.72 2.49 -14.93
N THR A 158 26.73 3.07 -14.29
CA THR A 158 28.13 3.06 -14.74
C THR A 158 28.72 1.64 -14.89
N MET A 159 28.01 0.62 -14.39
CA MET A 159 28.42 -0.80 -14.49
C MET A 159 27.76 -1.53 -15.67
N GLY A 160 27.07 -0.83 -16.57
CA GLY A 160 26.49 -1.41 -17.78
C GLY A 160 25.22 -2.25 -17.57
N LEU A 161 24.65 -2.28 -16.37
CA LEU A 161 23.39 -2.98 -16.10
C LEU A 161 22.23 -2.19 -16.69
N SER A 162 21.54 -2.77 -17.65
CA SER A 162 20.39 -2.17 -18.31
C SER A 162 19.16 -2.26 -17.43
N GLY A 163 18.65 -1.11 -17.05
CA GLY A 163 17.32 -0.98 -16.45
C GLY A 163 17.18 -1.58 -15.04
N GLY A 164 16.25 -1.05 -14.33
CA GLY A 164 15.76 -1.57 -13.06
C GLY A 164 14.26 -1.30 -12.98
N ILE A 165 13.67 -1.49 -11.83
CA ILE A 165 12.22 -1.36 -11.62
C ILE A 165 11.71 0.01 -12.07
N HIS A 166 12.44 1.11 -11.79
CA HIS A 166 12.03 2.46 -12.19
C HIS A 166 12.32 2.82 -13.66
N TRP A 167 12.84 1.89 -14.46
CA TRP A 167 12.94 2.07 -15.91
C TRP A 167 11.56 2.39 -16.55
N HIS A 168 10.47 1.86 -16.00
CA HIS A 168 9.11 2.08 -16.47
C HIS A 168 8.66 3.56 -16.42
N ILE A 169 9.27 4.37 -15.57
CA ILE A 169 8.96 5.80 -15.39
C ILE A 169 10.08 6.71 -15.92
N ASN A 170 11.06 6.17 -16.63
CA ASN A 170 12.14 6.93 -17.25
C ASN A 170 11.55 7.94 -18.26
N LYS A 171 12.06 9.17 -18.26
CA LYS A 171 11.62 10.26 -19.15
C LYS A 171 11.78 9.97 -20.65
N ASP A 172 12.67 9.06 -21.01
CA ASP A 172 12.93 8.66 -22.39
C ASP A 172 12.00 7.54 -22.89
N MET A 173 11.16 7.02 -22.00
CA MET A 173 10.26 5.90 -22.25
C MET A 173 8.83 6.28 -21.89
N ARG A 174 7.87 5.68 -22.60
CA ARG A 174 6.45 5.75 -22.28
C ARG A 174 5.88 4.35 -22.28
N ILE A 175 5.34 3.94 -21.14
CA ILE A 175 4.54 2.73 -21.01
C ILE A 175 3.08 3.16 -20.92
N GLU A 176 2.28 2.68 -21.86
CA GLU A 176 0.84 2.85 -21.89
C GLU A 176 0.20 1.47 -21.75
N TYR A 177 -0.85 1.35 -20.97
CA TYR A 177 -1.52 0.08 -20.77
C TYR A 177 -3.04 0.24 -20.70
N VAL A 178 -3.74 -0.87 -20.96
CA VAL A 178 -5.18 -0.99 -20.78
C VAL A 178 -5.43 -2.06 -19.72
N SER A 179 -6.25 -1.73 -18.72
CA SER A 179 -6.72 -2.68 -17.72
C SER A 179 -8.14 -3.10 -18.01
N SER A 180 -8.41 -4.40 -17.88
CA SER A 180 -9.76 -4.95 -17.97
C SER A 180 -10.53 -4.92 -16.64
N SER A 181 -9.85 -4.58 -15.52
CA SER A 181 -10.43 -4.49 -14.20
C SER A 181 -10.24 -3.11 -13.57
N LYS A 182 -11.20 -2.68 -12.74
CA LYS A 182 -11.14 -1.35 -12.08
C LYS A 182 -10.00 -1.22 -11.08
N ASP A 183 -9.62 -2.31 -10.43
CA ASP A 183 -8.52 -2.39 -9.47
C ASP A 183 -7.15 -2.50 -10.14
N ARG A 184 -7.12 -2.60 -11.49
CA ARG A 184 -5.91 -2.74 -12.31
C ARG A 184 -5.11 -4.01 -12.00
N GLU A 185 -5.77 -5.06 -11.55
CA GLU A 185 -5.14 -6.36 -11.34
C GLU A 185 -4.94 -7.13 -12.67
N SER A 186 -5.76 -6.86 -13.68
CA SER A 186 -5.63 -7.46 -15.01
C SER A 186 -5.23 -6.41 -16.04
N ILE A 187 -4.06 -6.58 -16.66
CA ILE A 187 -3.49 -5.67 -17.67
C ILE A 187 -3.22 -6.47 -18.95
N PRO A 188 -4.21 -6.71 -19.79
CA PRO A 188 -4.05 -7.56 -20.98
C PRO A 188 -3.33 -6.90 -22.16
N TRP A 189 -3.12 -5.58 -22.14
CA TRP A 189 -2.48 -4.86 -23.24
C TRP A 189 -1.50 -3.82 -22.73
N VAL A 190 -0.30 -3.80 -23.32
CA VAL A 190 0.79 -2.87 -22.98
C VAL A 190 1.42 -2.35 -24.25
N LYS A 191 1.63 -1.04 -24.31
CA LYS A 191 2.39 -0.37 -25.38
C LYS A 191 3.60 0.33 -24.80
N PHE A 192 4.75 -0.06 -25.28
CA PHE A 192 6.02 0.60 -25.04
C PHE A 192 6.34 1.56 -26.18
N THR A 193 6.80 2.76 -25.86
CA THR A 193 7.31 3.74 -26.82
C THR A 193 8.63 4.29 -26.31
N ASN A 194 9.69 4.15 -27.13
CA ASN A 194 10.94 4.86 -26.92
C ASN A 194 10.79 6.28 -27.46
N LEU A 195 10.83 7.29 -26.62
CA LEU A 195 10.60 8.68 -27.01
C LEU A 195 11.78 9.31 -27.75
N LYS A 196 13.00 8.72 -27.65
CA LYS A 196 14.17 9.18 -28.39
C LYS A 196 14.22 8.66 -29.82
N THR A 197 13.88 7.40 -30.02
CA THR A 197 13.96 6.74 -31.34
C THR A 197 12.62 6.69 -32.07
N GLY A 198 11.50 6.90 -31.36
CA GLY A 198 10.16 6.72 -31.90
C GLY A 198 9.73 5.25 -32.00
N ASP A 199 10.54 4.31 -31.51
CA ASP A 199 10.25 2.87 -31.62
C ASP A 199 9.05 2.50 -30.76
N VAL A 200 8.10 1.78 -31.34
CA VAL A 200 6.85 1.36 -30.68
C VAL A 200 6.75 -0.16 -30.68
N GLN A 201 6.45 -0.72 -29.51
CA GLN A 201 6.17 -2.15 -29.35
C GLN A 201 4.88 -2.32 -28.57
N ILE A 202 4.00 -3.20 -29.08
CA ILE A 202 2.72 -3.53 -28.46
C ILE A 202 2.79 -4.99 -28.03
N PHE A 203 2.41 -5.26 -26.80
CA PHE A 203 2.34 -6.58 -26.20
C PHE A 203 0.90 -6.86 -25.78
N GLN A 204 0.46 -8.09 -25.98
CA GLN A 204 -0.86 -8.57 -25.55
C GLN A 204 -0.69 -9.85 -24.74
N ASP A 205 -1.48 -9.99 -23.69
CA ASP A 205 -1.57 -11.22 -22.92
C ASP A 205 -2.23 -12.29 -23.81
N THR A 206 -1.53 -13.37 -24.09
CA THR A 206 -1.98 -14.46 -24.96
C THR A 206 -3.18 -15.23 -24.41
N GLU A 207 -3.41 -15.18 -23.09
CA GLU A 207 -4.55 -15.82 -22.43
C GLU A 207 -5.77 -14.89 -22.30
N ASN A 208 -5.55 -13.55 -22.35
CA ASN A 208 -6.57 -12.52 -22.15
C ASN A 208 -6.55 -11.45 -23.25
N MET A 209 -6.50 -11.83 -24.51
CA MET A 209 -6.43 -10.87 -25.61
C MET A 209 -7.67 -9.98 -25.68
N LEU A 210 -7.47 -8.68 -25.76
CA LEU A 210 -8.55 -7.72 -25.97
C LEU A 210 -8.92 -7.63 -27.45
N THR A 211 -10.22 -7.55 -27.72
CA THR A 211 -10.71 -7.20 -29.06
C THR A 211 -10.42 -5.73 -29.36
N GLN A 212 -10.34 -5.36 -30.65
CA GLN A 212 -10.14 -3.96 -31.06
C GLN A 212 -11.23 -3.05 -30.47
N LYS A 213 -12.48 -3.49 -30.48
CA LYS A 213 -13.61 -2.75 -29.87
C LYS A 213 -13.40 -2.49 -28.38
N ALA A 214 -12.85 -3.45 -27.63
CA ALA A 214 -12.54 -3.27 -26.22
C ALA A 214 -11.39 -2.27 -26.03
N LEU A 215 -10.36 -2.34 -26.86
CA LEU A 215 -9.24 -1.37 -26.82
C LEU A 215 -9.72 0.05 -27.10
N ASP A 216 -10.65 0.25 -28.02
CA ASP A 216 -11.17 1.57 -28.37
C ASP A 216 -12.08 2.17 -27.29
N THR A 217 -12.61 1.36 -26.38
CA THR A 217 -13.57 1.79 -25.33
C THR A 217 -12.98 1.88 -23.93
N LEU A 218 -11.94 1.10 -23.65
CA LEU A 218 -11.29 1.08 -22.32
C LEU A 218 -10.31 2.25 -22.18
N GLU A 219 -10.07 2.65 -20.94
CA GLU A 219 -9.13 3.72 -20.61
C GLU A 219 -7.69 3.30 -20.94
N HIS A 220 -7.02 4.08 -21.77
CA HIS A 220 -5.59 3.99 -22.01
C HIS A 220 -4.87 4.84 -20.97
N ARG A 221 -4.08 4.20 -20.11
CA ARG A 221 -3.38 4.85 -19.03
C ARG A 221 -1.86 4.84 -19.26
N ILE A 222 -1.24 6.01 -19.08
CA ILE A 222 0.22 6.12 -19.03
C ILE A 222 0.67 5.71 -17.63
N MET A 223 1.59 4.75 -17.56
CA MET A 223 2.14 4.25 -16.30
C MET A 223 2.85 5.35 -15.52
N ASP A 224 2.54 5.43 -14.23
CA ASP A 224 3.14 6.36 -13.29
C ASP A 224 3.45 5.68 -11.95
N CYS A 225 3.91 6.46 -10.95
CA CYS A 225 4.28 5.97 -9.63
C CYS A 225 3.14 5.18 -8.95
N MET A 226 1.88 5.62 -9.14
CA MET A 226 0.71 5.00 -8.50
C MET A 226 0.28 3.66 -9.11
N ASP A 227 0.84 3.27 -10.24
CA ASP A 227 0.51 1.98 -10.85
C ASP A 227 1.23 0.81 -10.17
N CYS A 228 2.33 1.12 -9.46
CA CYS A 228 3.05 0.20 -8.59
C CYS A 228 2.89 0.58 -7.11
N HIS A 229 3.12 1.86 -6.76
CA HIS A 229 3.00 2.38 -5.40
C HIS A 229 1.57 2.88 -5.12
N ASN A 230 0.56 2.02 -5.35
CA ASN A 230 -0.85 2.41 -5.20
C ASN A 230 -1.31 2.61 -3.75
N ARG A 231 -0.49 2.23 -2.77
CA ARG A 231 -0.75 2.34 -1.33
C ARG A 231 0.41 2.96 -0.55
N PRO A 232 0.89 4.17 -0.91
CA PRO A 232 2.09 4.74 -0.29
C PRO A 232 1.90 5.09 1.19
N SER A 233 0.67 5.42 1.62
CA SER A 233 0.33 5.78 3.00
C SER A 233 -0.77 4.93 3.61
N HIS A 234 -1.63 4.32 2.79
CA HIS A 234 -2.80 3.56 3.24
C HIS A 234 -2.65 2.10 2.82
N SER A 235 -1.62 1.43 3.36
CA SER A 235 -1.35 0.02 3.11
C SER A 235 -1.97 -0.83 4.21
N TYR A 236 -2.87 -1.72 3.82
CA TYR A 236 -3.50 -2.70 4.69
C TYR A 236 -2.78 -4.02 4.50
N LYS A 237 -2.05 -4.44 5.52
CA LYS A 237 -1.26 -5.67 5.45
C LYS A 237 -2.18 -6.88 5.63
N SER A 238 -1.85 -7.97 4.97
CA SER A 238 -2.55 -9.22 5.15
C SER A 238 -2.19 -9.88 6.49
N ALA A 239 -3.01 -10.80 6.94
CA ALA A 239 -2.81 -11.50 8.21
C ALA A 239 -1.42 -12.18 8.32
N PRO A 240 -0.87 -12.85 7.28
CA PRO A 240 0.50 -13.37 7.35
C PRO A 240 1.54 -12.30 7.63
N VAL A 241 1.43 -11.17 6.94
CA VAL A 241 2.42 -10.08 7.02
C VAL A 241 2.38 -9.39 8.38
N PHE A 242 1.20 -8.98 8.85
CA PHE A 242 1.15 -8.27 10.13
C PHE A 242 1.40 -9.19 11.32
N ALA A 243 1.07 -10.50 11.23
CA ALA A 243 1.46 -11.46 12.26
C ALA A 243 2.99 -11.63 12.31
N ASP A 244 3.68 -11.72 11.16
CA ASP A 244 5.14 -11.76 11.10
C ASP A 244 5.75 -10.48 11.70
N GLU A 245 5.18 -9.33 11.42
CA GLU A 245 5.65 -8.06 12.01
C GLU A 245 5.49 -8.03 13.54
N GLY A 246 4.35 -8.47 14.07
CA GLY A 246 4.13 -8.58 15.51
C GLY A 246 5.13 -9.53 16.17
N MET A 247 5.48 -10.64 15.49
CA MET A 247 6.51 -11.57 15.96
C MET A 247 7.90 -10.93 15.89
N MET A 248 8.25 -10.25 14.79
CA MET A 248 9.53 -9.53 14.66
C MET A 248 9.73 -8.43 15.72
N LYS A 249 8.65 -7.74 16.09
CA LYS A 249 8.67 -6.71 17.15
C LYS A 249 8.71 -7.31 18.55
N GLY A 250 8.54 -8.63 18.69
CA GLY A 250 8.41 -9.32 19.95
C GLY A 250 7.09 -9.03 20.69
N GLU A 251 6.11 -8.46 20.01
CA GLU A 251 4.74 -8.28 20.52
C GLU A 251 4.00 -9.61 20.58
N ILE A 252 4.27 -10.51 19.62
CA ILE A 252 3.79 -11.86 19.58
C ILE A 252 4.97 -12.80 19.86
N PRO A 253 5.06 -13.41 21.08
CA PRO A 253 6.18 -14.28 21.46
C PRO A 253 6.30 -15.50 20.58
N ILE A 254 7.47 -15.69 19.96
CA ILE A 254 7.77 -16.82 19.07
C ILE A 254 7.96 -18.14 19.83
N GLU A 255 8.17 -18.08 21.14
CA GLU A 255 8.37 -19.21 22.03
C GLU A 255 7.08 -20.00 22.26
N LEU A 256 5.92 -19.42 22.00
CA LEU A 256 4.64 -20.11 22.08
C LEU A 256 4.47 -21.10 20.92
N PRO A 257 4.34 -22.40 21.17
CA PRO A 257 4.22 -23.39 20.10
C PRO A 257 3.07 -23.07 19.15
N PHE A 258 3.33 -23.14 17.84
CA PHE A 258 2.35 -22.90 16.79
C PHE A 258 1.68 -21.52 16.80
N ILE A 259 2.23 -20.51 17.48
CA ILE A 259 1.54 -19.21 17.59
C ILE A 259 1.23 -18.60 16.21
N LYS A 260 2.15 -18.69 15.25
CA LYS A 260 1.90 -18.24 13.87
C LYS A 260 0.68 -18.95 13.27
N LYS A 261 0.63 -20.28 13.35
CA LYS A 261 -0.47 -21.09 12.81
C LYS A 261 -1.81 -20.72 13.44
N VAL A 262 -1.81 -20.57 14.77
CA VAL A 262 -3.04 -20.30 15.53
C VAL A 262 -3.53 -18.88 15.23
N ALA A 263 -2.66 -17.90 15.27
CA ALA A 263 -2.99 -16.51 14.91
C ALA A 263 -3.60 -16.46 13.50
N MET A 264 -2.96 -17.10 12.51
CA MET A 264 -3.46 -17.17 11.15
C MET A 264 -4.86 -17.79 11.04
N ASN A 265 -5.15 -18.86 11.80
CA ASN A 265 -6.47 -19.47 11.81
C ASN A 265 -7.53 -18.60 12.46
N VAL A 266 -7.18 -17.94 13.57
CA VAL A 266 -8.08 -17.02 14.28
C VAL A 266 -8.39 -15.80 13.43
N LEU A 267 -7.41 -15.29 12.69
CA LEU A 267 -7.56 -14.11 11.82
C LEU A 267 -8.40 -14.36 10.55
N LYS A 268 -8.88 -15.58 10.34
CA LYS A 268 -9.91 -15.92 9.32
C LYS A 268 -11.35 -15.78 9.85
N GLY A 269 -11.54 -15.31 11.08
CA GLY A 269 -12.84 -15.24 11.73
C GLY A 269 -13.84 -14.32 11.04
N PRO A 270 -15.13 -14.46 11.39
CA PRO A 270 -16.20 -13.63 10.85
C PRO A 270 -16.22 -12.27 11.55
N PHE A 271 -15.45 -11.33 11.06
CA PHE A 271 -15.31 -10.00 11.66
C PHE A 271 -16.37 -9.04 11.15
N THR A 272 -17.26 -8.58 12.03
CA THR A 272 -18.36 -7.65 11.72
C THR A 272 -18.20 -6.29 12.40
N ASP A 273 -17.68 -6.28 13.62
CA ASP A 273 -17.34 -5.09 14.38
C ASP A 273 -16.04 -5.31 15.18
N LYS A 274 -15.42 -4.23 15.64
CA LYS A 274 -14.10 -4.27 16.29
C LYS A 274 -14.13 -5.05 17.61
N ASP A 275 -15.10 -4.74 18.48
CA ASP A 275 -15.12 -5.28 19.85
C ASP A 275 -15.41 -6.78 19.87
N SER A 276 -16.35 -7.23 19.05
CA SER A 276 -16.62 -8.68 18.91
C SER A 276 -15.45 -9.42 18.28
N SER A 277 -14.75 -8.79 17.32
CA SER A 277 -13.58 -9.35 16.69
C SER A 277 -12.43 -9.56 17.70
N LEU A 278 -12.14 -8.56 18.53
CA LEU A 278 -11.10 -8.65 19.55
C LEU A 278 -11.45 -9.72 20.60
N ARG A 279 -12.71 -9.79 21.05
CA ARG A 279 -13.15 -10.88 21.95
C ARG A 279 -12.95 -12.24 21.30
N TYR A 280 -13.36 -12.43 20.05
CA TYR A 280 -13.18 -13.67 19.33
C TYR A 280 -11.71 -14.08 19.21
N ILE A 281 -10.80 -13.14 18.90
CA ILE A 281 -9.36 -13.36 18.82
C ILE A 281 -8.85 -13.85 20.19
N ARG A 282 -9.17 -13.15 21.25
CA ARG A 282 -8.78 -13.48 22.64
C ARG A 282 -9.23 -14.86 23.06
N ASP A 283 -10.53 -15.12 22.95
CA ASP A 283 -11.14 -16.37 23.39
C ASP A 283 -10.61 -17.56 22.59
N SER A 284 -10.40 -17.39 21.30
CA SER A 284 -9.86 -18.45 20.43
C SER A 284 -8.42 -18.80 20.78
N LEU A 285 -7.56 -17.82 21.02
CA LEU A 285 -6.17 -18.04 21.42
C LEU A 285 -6.10 -18.67 22.83
N TYR A 286 -6.86 -18.16 23.79
CA TYR A 286 -6.95 -18.77 25.13
C TYR A 286 -7.40 -20.22 25.08
N ASN A 287 -8.48 -20.51 24.37
CA ASN A 287 -9.03 -21.87 24.26
C ASN A 287 -8.04 -22.81 23.60
N PHE A 288 -7.31 -22.36 22.58
CA PHE A 288 -6.29 -23.19 21.94
C PHE A 288 -5.21 -23.61 22.94
N TYR A 289 -4.58 -22.67 23.65
CA TYR A 289 -3.51 -23.00 24.59
C TYR A 289 -4.03 -23.78 25.81
N LYS A 290 -5.21 -23.43 26.32
CA LYS A 290 -5.84 -24.17 27.42
C LYS A 290 -6.08 -25.64 27.08
N MET A 291 -6.53 -25.95 25.86
CA MET A 291 -6.86 -27.30 25.43
C MET A 291 -5.64 -28.08 24.95
N LYS A 292 -4.74 -27.47 24.21
CA LYS A 292 -3.63 -28.16 23.53
C LYS A 292 -2.32 -28.12 24.32
N PHE A 293 -2.13 -27.12 25.16
CA PHE A 293 -0.90 -26.88 25.92
C PHE A 293 -1.22 -26.45 27.35
N PRO A 294 -1.95 -27.29 28.16
CA PRO A 294 -2.41 -26.89 29.50
C PRO A 294 -1.26 -26.52 30.45
N GLY A 295 -0.09 -27.17 30.33
CA GLY A 295 1.11 -26.81 31.10
C GLY A 295 1.58 -25.36 30.78
N ILE A 296 1.73 -25.04 29.48
CA ILE A 296 2.10 -23.68 29.07
C ILE A 296 1.02 -22.69 29.49
N PHE A 297 -0.25 -23.05 29.40
CA PHE A 297 -1.34 -22.20 29.83
C PHE A 297 -1.29 -21.86 31.32
N THR A 298 -0.86 -22.80 32.16
CA THR A 298 -0.72 -22.58 33.59
C THR A 298 0.55 -21.80 33.93
N ASP A 299 1.68 -22.22 33.37
CA ASP A 299 3.01 -21.75 33.78
C ASP A 299 3.41 -20.44 33.09
N ASN A 300 2.92 -20.20 31.87
CA ASN A 300 3.30 -19.05 31.02
C ASN A 300 2.10 -18.20 30.58
N LYS A 301 1.12 -18.03 31.48
CA LYS A 301 -0.10 -17.27 31.18
C LYS A 301 0.20 -15.85 30.69
N SER A 302 1.18 -15.17 31.29
CA SER A 302 1.60 -13.81 30.89
C SER A 302 2.11 -13.74 29.44
N MET A 303 2.76 -14.81 28.96
CA MET A 303 3.22 -14.89 27.58
C MET A 303 2.05 -15.05 26.60
N ILE A 304 1.03 -15.81 26.99
CA ILE A 304 -0.21 -15.95 26.22
C ILE A 304 -0.96 -14.63 26.18
N ASP A 305 -1.07 -13.92 27.31
CA ASP A 305 -1.69 -12.59 27.39
C ASP A 305 -0.97 -11.60 26.48
N LYS A 306 0.36 -11.64 26.46
CA LYS A 306 1.19 -10.83 25.57
C LYS A 306 0.92 -11.15 24.08
N ALA A 307 0.85 -12.44 23.74
CA ALA A 307 0.56 -12.87 22.38
C ALA A 307 -0.83 -12.38 21.91
N ILE A 308 -1.83 -12.50 22.78
CA ILE A 308 -3.18 -12.02 22.50
C ILE A 308 -3.17 -10.51 22.25
N ALA A 309 -2.56 -9.75 23.14
CA ALA A 309 -2.45 -8.29 22.98
C ALA A 309 -1.72 -7.91 21.68
N GLY A 310 -0.65 -8.63 21.32
CA GLY A 310 0.06 -8.44 20.06
C GLY A 310 -0.81 -8.71 18.82
N VAL A 311 -1.55 -9.82 18.81
CA VAL A 311 -2.46 -10.15 17.69
C VAL A 311 -3.62 -9.15 17.60
N GLU A 312 -4.21 -8.74 18.74
CA GLU A 312 -5.26 -7.72 18.80
C GLU A 312 -4.77 -6.36 18.30
N ASN A 313 -3.54 -5.97 18.67
CA ASN A 313 -2.91 -4.74 18.21
C ASN A 313 -2.71 -4.76 16.70
N GLU A 314 -2.03 -5.75 16.17
CA GLU A 314 -1.78 -5.89 14.73
C GLU A 314 -3.08 -5.98 13.91
N PHE A 315 -4.09 -6.70 14.42
CA PHE A 315 -5.43 -6.72 13.83
C PHE A 315 -6.03 -5.32 13.76
N SER A 316 -5.99 -4.57 14.85
CA SER A 316 -6.57 -3.22 14.94
C SER A 316 -5.90 -2.19 14.03
N LEU A 317 -4.65 -2.42 13.62
CA LEU A 317 -3.91 -1.58 12.68
C LEU A 317 -4.21 -1.87 11.21
N ASN A 318 -4.72 -3.07 10.89
CA ASN A 318 -4.81 -3.54 9.50
C ASN A 318 -6.22 -3.96 9.05
N VAL A 319 -7.14 -4.24 10.00
CA VAL A 319 -8.49 -4.73 9.70
C VAL A 319 -9.54 -3.82 10.32
N PHE A 320 -10.46 -3.32 9.51
CA PHE A 320 -11.50 -2.38 9.95
C PHE A 320 -12.89 -2.91 9.54
N PRO A 321 -13.50 -3.78 10.38
CA PRO A 321 -14.73 -4.50 10.02
C PRO A 321 -15.89 -3.56 9.69
N TYR A 322 -16.08 -2.48 10.45
CA TYR A 322 -17.15 -1.50 10.22
C TYR A 322 -17.10 -0.90 8.81
N MET A 323 -15.90 -0.58 8.29
CA MET A 323 -15.72 -0.06 6.94
C MET A 323 -15.53 -1.17 5.91
N ARG A 324 -15.55 -2.45 6.31
CA ARG A 324 -15.28 -3.63 5.47
C ARG A 324 -13.91 -3.56 4.78
N VAL A 325 -12.93 -2.97 5.47
CA VAL A 325 -11.57 -2.80 4.96
C VAL A 325 -10.70 -3.95 5.41
N THR A 326 -10.10 -4.61 4.45
CA THR A 326 -9.09 -5.66 4.60
C THR A 326 -8.06 -5.54 3.48
N SER A 327 -6.93 -6.23 3.60
CA SER A 327 -5.90 -6.28 2.54
C SER A 327 -6.45 -6.72 1.18
N ASN A 328 -7.38 -7.68 1.16
CA ASN A 328 -7.98 -8.20 -0.07
C ASN A 328 -8.89 -7.20 -0.79
N LYS A 329 -9.43 -6.20 -0.07
CA LYS A 329 -10.22 -5.12 -0.68
C LYS A 329 -9.36 -4.03 -1.28
N TYR A 330 -8.14 -3.89 -0.78
CA TYR A 330 -7.22 -2.84 -1.16
C TYR A 330 -5.83 -3.42 -1.43
N LEU A 331 -5.71 -4.24 -2.47
CA LEU A 331 -4.47 -4.88 -2.87
C LEU A 331 -3.34 -3.88 -3.06
N ASN A 332 -2.17 -4.25 -2.59
CA ASN A 332 -0.94 -3.48 -2.80
C ASN A 332 -0.20 -4.05 -4.02
N HIS A 333 0.07 -3.22 -5.02
CA HIS A 333 0.71 -3.64 -6.25
C HIS A 333 2.25 -3.79 -6.16
N ILE A 334 2.83 -3.54 -4.98
CA ILE A 334 4.25 -3.78 -4.76
C ILE A 334 4.47 -5.28 -4.47
N GLY A 335 5.37 -5.90 -5.23
CA GLY A 335 5.67 -7.32 -5.10
C GLY A 335 4.79 -8.20 -5.98
N HIS A 336 4.64 -9.47 -5.61
CA HIS A 336 3.91 -10.48 -6.40
C HIS A 336 3.48 -11.70 -5.56
N ILE A 337 3.39 -11.56 -4.24
CA ILE A 337 3.01 -12.66 -3.34
C ILE A 337 1.49 -12.65 -3.08
N GLU A 338 0.94 -11.49 -2.75
CA GLU A 338 -0.47 -11.32 -2.38
C GLU A 338 -1.30 -10.64 -3.47
N SER A 339 -0.66 -9.87 -4.33
CA SER A 339 -1.21 -9.34 -5.59
C SER A 339 -0.29 -9.74 -6.72
N ASP A 340 -0.79 -9.77 -7.95
CA ASP A 340 0.05 -10.11 -9.09
C ASP A 340 1.12 -9.05 -9.36
N GLY A 341 0.92 -7.82 -8.87
CA GLY A 341 1.93 -6.79 -8.86
C GLY A 341 2.70 -6.65 -10.16
N CYS A 342 3.98 -6.98 -10.16
CA CYS A 342 4.82 -6.97 -11.37
C CYS A 342 4.37 -8.04 -12.40
N PHE A 343 3.81 -9.15 -11.94
CA PHE A 343 3.36 -10.24 -12.82
C PHE A 343 2.07 -9.92 -13.57
N ARG A 344 1.41 -8.80 -13.31
CA ARG A 344 0.33 -8.28 -14.17
C ARG A 344 0.77 -8.09 -15.62
N CYS A 345 2.09 -7.86 -15.85
CA CYS A 345 2.70 -7.73 -17.17
C CYS A 345 3.86 -8.71 -17.37
N HIS A 346 4.72 -8.91 -16.34
CA HIS A 346 5.88 -9.80 -16.36
C HIS A 346 5.48 -11.24 -16.07
N SER A 347 4.78 -11.87 -17.01
CA SER A 347 4.14 -13.18 -16.85
C SER A 347 4.56 -14.22 -17.89
N ASP A 348 5.48 -13.87 -18.81
CA ASP A 348 5.81 -14.62 -20.03
C ASP A 348 4.63 -14.78 -21.02
N ARG A 349 3.45 -14.22 -20.69
CA ARG A 349 2.25 -14.29 -21.55
C ARG A 349 2.10 -13.07 -22.48
N HIS A 350 2.68 -11.95 -22.10
CA HIS A 350 2.63 -10.72 -22.89
C HIS A 350 3.60 -10.79 -24.06
N THR A 351 3.06 -11.00 -25.26
CA THR A 351 3.84 -11.22 -26.48
C THR A 351 3.54 -10.15 -27.52
N SER A 352 4.59 -9.64 -28.17
CA SER A 352 4.47 -8.72 -29.29
C SER A 352 4.30 -9.47 -30.61
N LYS A 353 3.78 -8.78 -31.64
CA LYS A 353 3.68 -9.33 -33.02
C LYS A 353 5.05 -9.80 -33.60
N LYS A 354 6.16 -9.30 -33.06
CA LYS A 354 7.53 -9.68 -33.46
C LYS A 354 8.09 -10.83 -32.60
N GLY A 355 7.27 -11.47 -31.75
CA GLY A 355 7.69 -12.58 -30.90
C GLY A 355 8.49 -12.18 -29.66
N LYS A 356 8.64 -10.88 -29.37
CA LYS A 356 9.22 -10.46 -28.08
C LYS A 356 8.24 -10.69 -26.95
N VAL A 357 8.74 -11.12 -25.80
CA VAL A 357 7.96 -11.45 -24.61
C VAL A 357 8.36 -10.53 -23.45
N ILE A 358 7.39 -10.09 -22.65
CA ILE A 358 7.69 -9.45 -21.35
C ILE A 358 7.96 -10.57 -20.36
N SER A 359 9.25 -10.74 -20.02
CA SER A 359 9.74 -11.89 -19.27
C SER A 359 9.38 -11.86 -17.80
N LYS A 360 9.13 -13.07 -17.23
CA LYS A 360 8.93 -13.35 -15.79
C LYS A 360 10.27 -13.55 -15.05
N ASP A 361 11.42 -13.37 -15.69
CA ASP A 361 12.72 -13.62 -15.04
C ASP A 361 12.87 -12.79 -13.76
N CYS A 362 13.07 -13.48 -12.64
CA CYS A 362 13.24 -12.87 -11.32
C CYS A 362 14.38 -11.84 -11.28
N ASN A 363 15.43 -12.10 -12.07
CA ASN A 363 16.62 -11.25 -12.11
C ASN A 363 16.42 -9.90 -12.79
N LEU A 364 15.29 -9.66 -13.44
CA LEU A 364 14.94 -8.34 -13.97
C LEU A 364 14.76 -7.31 -12.86
N CYS A 365 14.14 -7.70 -11.75
CA CYS A 365 13.75 -6.80 -10.67
C CYS A 365 14.65 -6.89 -9.43
N HIS A 366 15.10 -8.09 -9.08
CA HIS A 366 15.92 -8.35 -7.90
C HIS A 366 16.80 -9.59 -8.07
N SER A 367 17.77 -9.72 -7.19
CA SER A 367 18.58 -10.94 -7.05
C SER A 367 18.51 -11.42 -5.62
N ILE A 368 18.40 -12.74 -5.40
CA ILE A 368 18.45 -13.31 -4.05
C ILE A 368 19.92 -13.39 -3.64
N VAL A 369 20.25 -12.71 -2.53
CA VAL A 369 21.61 -12.66 -1.98
C VAL A 369 21.79 -13.72 -0.91
N SER A 370 20.76 -13.94 -0.10
CA SER A 370 20.76 -15.02 0.88
C SER A 370 19.32 -15.49 1.17
N GLN A 371 19.18 -16.74 1.57
CA GLN A 371 17.89 -17.29 2.04
C GLN A 371 18.10 -18.50 2.93
N GLY A 372 17.12 -18.74 3.80
CA GLY A 372 17.09 -19.91 4.67
C GLY A 372 16.66 -19.61 6.10
N PRO A 373 16.53 -20.63 6.95
CA PRO A 373 16.33 -20.45 8.38
C PRO A 373 17.57 -19.83 9.02
N SER A 374 17.40 -19.08 10.11
CA SER A 374 18.50 -18.34 10.76
C SER A 374 19.70 -19.19 11.15
N ASN A 375 19.49 -20.47 11.46
CA ASN A 375 20.55 -21.41 11.82
C ASN A 375 21.18 -22.13 10.60
N ASN A 376 20.68 -21.92 9.38
CA ASN A 376 21.20 -22.55 8.15
C ASN A 376 20.98 -21.64 6.92
N MET A 377 21.53 -20.44 6.99
CA MET A 377 21.49 -19.48 5.89
C MET A 377 22.38 -19.91 4.72
N LYS A 378 21.82 -19.85 3.53
CA LYS A 378 22.57 -20.00 2.27
C LYS A 378 22.82 -18.63 1.66
N TYR A 379 23.98 -18.47 1.04
CA TYR A 379 24.42 -17.20 0.43
C TYR A 379 24.71 -17.41 -1.05
N SER A 380 24.42 -16.41 -1.88
CA SER A 380 24.81 -16.41 -3.28
C SER A 380 26.34 -16.31 -3.42
N SER A 381 26.89 -16.92 -4.47
CA SER A 381 28.26 -16.62 -4.87
C SER A 381 28.30 -15.25 -5.56
N PHE A 382 29.51 -14.68 -5.66
CA PHE A 382 29.70 -13.33 -6.20
C PHE A 382 29.27 -13.19 -7.66
N ASP A 383 29.29 -14.29 -8.40
CA ASP A 383 29.06 -14.38 -9.85
C ASP A 383 27.69 -14.99 -10.24
N LYS A 384 26.94 -15.50 -9.28
CA LYS A 384 25.67 -16.20 -9.56
C LYS A 384 24.57 -15.78 -8.58
N THR A 385 23.42 -15.48 -9.12
CA THR A 385 22.19 -15.30 -8.32
C THR A 385 21.70 -16.65 -7.81
N MET A 386 21.09 -16.66 -6.64
CA MET A 386 20.45 -17.86 -6.10
C MET A 386 19.08 -18.09 -6.74
N GLU A 387 18.76 -19.35 -6.97
CA GLU A 387 17.37 -19.74 -7.23
C GLU A 387 16.57 -19.68 -5.92
N PHE A 388 15.31 -19.25 -6.01
CA PHE A 388 14.39 -19.23 -4.87
C PHE A 388 14.13 -20.66 -4.37
N VAL A 389 14.15 -20.81 -3.05
CA VAL A 389 13.77 -22.06 -2.37
C VAL A 389 12.55 -21.77 -1.52
N HIS A 390 11.45 -22.43 -1.83
CA HIS A 390 10.25 -22.30 -1.02
C HIS A 390 10.48 -22.95 0.37
N PRO A 391 10.14 -22.27 1.49
CA PRO A 391 10.45 -22.75 2.85
C PRO A 391 9.77 -24.05 3.24
N VAL A 392 8.65 -24.39 2.62
CA VAL A 392 7.98 -25.68 2.71
C VAL A 392 8.01 -26.40 1.38
N ASP A 393 8.06 -27.75 1.41
CA ASP A 393 8.05 -28.54 0.19
C ASP A 393 6.72 -28.42 -0.55
N VAL A 394 6.75 -27.71 -1.67
CA VAL A 394 5.64 -27.55 -2.60
C VAL A 394 5.91 -28.23 -3.94
N LYS A 395 6.85 -29.18 -4.01
CA LYS A 395 7.22 -29.92 -5.22
C LYS A 395 7.58 -29.03 -6.42
N ASN A 396 8.25 -27.90 -6.19
CA ASN A 396 8.61 -26.90 -7.20
C ASN A 396 7.42 -26.23 -7.91
N ASN A 397 6.21 -26.31 -7.39
CA ASN A 397 5.03 -25.67 -7.98
C ASN A 397 5.20 -24.15 -8.16
N TRP A 398 6.04 -23.51 -7.33
CA TRP A 398 6.37 -22.09 -7.45
C TRP A 398 7.04 -21.69 -8.78
N LYS A 399 7.58 -22.66 -9.53
CA LYS A 399 8.14 -22.43 -10.88
C LYS A 399 7.04 -22.29 -11.94
N THR A 400 5.92 -22.95 -11.73
CA THR A 400 4.82 -23.04 -12.68
C THR A 400 3.70 -22.06 -12.38
N TYR A 401 3.30 -21.98 -11.11
CA TYR A 401 2.20 -21.13 -10.66
C TYR A 401 2.69 -19.74 -10.23
N PHE A 402 1.79 -18.76 -10.24
CA PHE A 402 2.06 -17.49 -9.57
C PHE A 402 1.93 -17.65 -8.05
N CYS A 403 2.69 -16.85 -7.31
CA CYS A 403 2.63 -16.87 -5.85
C CYS A 403 1.21 -16.61 -5.34
N THR A 404 0.48 -15.73 -6.00
CA THR A 404 -0.90 -15.35 -5.67
C THR A 404 -1.90 -16.49 -5.77
N GLU A 405 -1.68 -17.47 -6.63
CA GLU A 405 -2.58 -18.63 -6.78
C GLU A 405 -2.68 -19.47 -5.49
N CYS A 406 -1.60 -19.47 -4.70
CA CYS A 406 -1.58 -20.11 -3.38
C CYS A 406 -1.73 -19.10 -2.25
N HIS A 407 -0.93 -18.00 -2.26
CA HIS A 407 -0.85 -17.10 -1.11
C HIS A 407 -2.09 -16.22 -0.92
N ARG A 408 -2.77 -15.80 -1.98
CA ARG A 408 -4.01 -15.01 -1.87
C ARG A 408 -5.17 -15.81 -1.30
N THR A 409 -5.27 -17.11 -1.60
CA THR A 409 -6.39 -17.95 -1.18
C THR A 409 -6.22 -18.55 0.20
N LEU A 410 -4.98 -18.71 0.67
CA LEU A 410 -4.71 -19.25 2.01
C LEU A 410 -5.22 -18.34 3.12
N TYR A 411 -5.31 -17.03 2.86
CA TYR A 411 -5.63 -16.00 3.85
C TYR A 411 -6.57 -14.95 3.24
N PRO A 412 -7.84 -15.33 2.99
CA PRO A 412 -8.85 -14.46 2.36
C PRO A 412 -9.25 -13.25 3.22
#